data_6e633c91f890973f33915a750fdc692c
#
_entry.id   6e633c91f890973f33915a750fdc692c
#
_cell.length_a   1.000
_cell.length_b   1.000
_cell.length_c   1.000
_cell.angle_alpha   90.00
_cell.angle_beta   90.00
_cell.angle_gamma   90.00
#
_symmetry.space_group_name_H-M   'P 1'
#
loop_
_entity.id
_entity.type
_entity.pdbx_description
1 polymer ?
#
loop_
_entity_poly.entity_id
_entity_poly.type
_entity_poly.pdbx_seq_one_letter_code
_entity_poly.pdbx_strand_id
1 'polypeptide(L)'
;RTEYQVIAQLCQKLGRNVPHRGWTKGEVINTFRDIFRRNAYGKKLILIVILDEIDILLSKDGDGILYTLTRTDNVSILSISNYVEFTQFITPRVMSSLRDKEIVFPPYGADQLADILSERASLSFKEDTIESDVIPLCSAMAAKEEGDARYALDLLRTAGEIADEEESDKIIGDYVRRAKDRIEHNKITDVILTLPTQQQRVLDAILRLTQNNEEITSGKL
;
A
#
# COMPACT_ATOMS: atom_id res chain seq x y z
N ARG A 1 3.12 -7.71 10.71
CA ARG A 1 4.02 -8.82 11.09
C ARG A 1 5.05 -8.31 12.08
N THR A 2 5.60 -9.18 12.94
CA THR A 2 6.68 -8.84 13.86
C THR A 2 8.04 -9.21 13.27
N GLU A 3 9.13 -8.64 13.79
CA GLU A 3 10.50 -9.01 13.40
C GLU A 3 10.72 -10.54 13.48
N TYR A 4 10.25 -11.18 14.57
CA TYR A 4 10.30 -12.63 14.70
C TYR A 4 9.67 -13.35 13.51
N GLN A 5 8.45 -12.96 13.15
CA GLN A 5 7.71 -13.60 12.05
C GLN A 5 8.39 -13.41 10.70
N VAL A 6 8.96 -12.22 10.46
CA VAL A 6 9.69 -11.94 9.21
C VAL A 6 10.93 -12.81 9.10
N ILE A 7 11.78 -12.87 10.16
CA ILE A 7 13.00 -13.68 10.15
C ILE A 7 12.68 -15.17 10.07
N ALA A 8 11.66 -15.65 10.80
CA ALA A 8 11.23 -17.05 10.73
C ALA A 8 10.78 -17.42 9.31
N GLN A 9 10.03 -16.54 8.63
CA GLN A 9 9.62 -16.75 7.24
C GLN A 9 10.80 -16.75 6.27
N LEU A 10 11.80 -15.90 6.47
CA LEU A 10 13.04 -15.90 5.69
C LEU A 10 13.78 -17.23 5.87
N CYS A 11 13.93 -17.71 7.10
CA CYS A 11 14.53 -19.03 7.38
C CYS A 11 13.81 -20.16 6.65
N GLN A 12 12.48 -20.18 6.70
CA GLN A 12 11.66 -21.20 6.03
C GLN A 12 11.84 -21.16 4.50
N LYS A 13 11.84 -19.97 3.89
CA LYS A 13 12.10 -19.82 2.45
C LYS A 13 13.51 -20.26 2.06
N LEU A 14 14.47 -20.16 2.97
CA LEU A 14 15.84 -20.63 2.79
C LEU A 14 16.06 -22.11 3.17
N GLY A 15 14.96 -22.86 3.34
CA GLY A 15 14.99 -24.30 3.60
C GLY A 15 15.30 -24.71 5.05
N ARG A 16 15.17 -23.77 6.01
CA ARG A 16 15.31 -24.04 7.43
C ARG A 16 13.94 -24.05 8.12
N ASN A 17 13.64 -25.16 8.77
CA ASN A 17 12.39 -25.26 9.54
C ASN A 17 12.54 -24.49 10.86
N VAL A 18 11.77 -23.42 11.00
CA VAL A 18 11.65 -22.61 12.21
C VAL A 18 10.19 -22.64 12.63
N PRO A 19 9.88 -23.10 13.86
CA PRO A 19 8.51 -23.16 14.33
C PRO A 19 7.92 -21.73 14.48
N HIS A 20 6.63 -21.61 14.26
CA HIS A 20 5.93 -20.32 14.40
C HIS A 20 5.86 -19.82 15.86
N ARG A 21 6.05 -20.71 16.83
CA ARG A 21 6.06 -20.41 18.28
C ARG A 21 7.02 -21.34 19.01
N GLY A 22 7.48 -20.91 20.18
CA GLY A 22 8.29 -21.73 21.10
C GLY A 22 9.78 -21.42 21.08
N TRP A 23 10.31 -20.80 20.04
CA TRP A 23 11.68 -20.32 20.01
C TRP A 23 11.77 -18.86 20.45
N THR A 24 12.89 -18.52 21.08
CA THR A 24 13.21 -17.12 21.39
C THR A 24 13.61 -16.38 20.12
N LYS A 25 13.46 -15.05 20.12
CA LYS A 25 13.91 -14.19 19.02
C LYS A 25 15.40 -14.42 18.69
N GLY A 26 16.23 -14.62 19.73
CA GLY A 26 17.67 -14.89 19.57
C GLY A 26 17.96 -16.18 18.81
N GLU A 27 17.23 -17.27 19.09
CA GLU A 27 17.39 -18.55 18.41
C GLU A 27 17.05 -18.42 16.91
N VAL A 28 15.98 -17.71 16.58
CA VAL A 28 15.59 -17.51 15.18
C VAL A 28 16.62 -16.66 14.44
N ILE A 29 17.13 -15.58 15.05
CA ILE A 29 18.18 -14.74 14.47
C ILE A 29 19.47 -15.53 14.27
N ASN A 30 19.87 -16.34 15.24
CA ASN A 30 21.08 -17.17 15.13
C ASN A 30 20.93 -18.21 14.02
N THR A 31 19.77 -18.86 13.91
CA THR A 31 19.46 -19.79 12.82
C THR A 31 19.56 -19.11 11.46
N PHE A 32 19.02 -17.91 11.34
CA PHE A 32 19.11 -17.11 10.10
C PHE A 32 20.58 -16.82 9.74
N ARG A 33 21.38 -16.33 10.69
CA ARG A 33 22.81 -16.05 10.48
C ARG A 33 23.62 -17.29 10.13
N ASP A 34 23.31 -18.42 10.72
CA ASP A 34 24.00 -19.69 10.47
C ASP A 34 23.80 -20.21 9.04
N ILE A 35 22.71 -19.83 8.36
CA ILE A 35 22.50 -20.15 6.94
C ILE A 35 23.65 -19.58 6.09
N PHE A 36 24.11 -18.37 6.39
CA PHE A 36 25.17 -17.70 5.63
C PHE A 36 26.57 -18.13 6.07
N ARG A 37 26.74 -18.55 7.32
CA ARG A 37 28.03 -19.05 7.86
C ARG A 37 28.37 -20.43 7.34
N ARG A 38 27.38 -21.32 7.17
CA ARG A 38 27.57 -22.74 6.82
C ARG A 38 27.39 -22.99 5.32
N ASN A 39 28.13 -22.29 4.51
CA ASN A 39 28.10 -22.61 3.09
C ASN A 39 28.97 -23.81 2.78
N ALA A 40 28.39 -25.02 2.93
CA ALA A 40 29.07 -26.33 2.83
C ALA A 40 29.67 -26.63 1.45
N TYR A 41 29.43 -25.80 0.44
CA TYR A 41 29.85 -26.03 -0.96
C TYR A 41 30.75 -24.94 -1.53
N GLY A 42 31.30 -24.04 -0.72
CA GLY A 42 32.18 -22.96 -1.18
C GLY A 42 31.52 -21.88 -2.05
N LYS A 43 30.22 -21.98 -2.30
CA LYS A 43 29.45 -20.96 -3.02
C LYS A 43 28.95 -19.88 -2.06
N LYS A 44 29.26 -18.62 -2.34
CA LYS A 44 28.82 -17.49 -1.55
C LYS A 44 27.32 -17.28 -1.78
N LEU A 45 26.49 -17.57 -0.76
CA LEU A 45 25.06 -17.24 -0.82
C LEU A 45 24.90 -15.73 -0.65
N ILE A 46 24.19 -15.09 -1.57
CA ILE A 46 23.80 -13.68 -1.48
C ILE A 46 22.28 -13.64 -1.39
N LEU A 47 21.75 -12.91 -0.43
CA LEU A 47 20.33 -12.71 -0.22
C LEU A 47 19.98 -11.24 -0.42
N ILE A 48 18.99 -10.98 -1.25
CA ILE A 48 18.35 -9.68 -1.36
C ILE A 48 16.98 -9.79 -0.69
N VAL A 49 16.77 -9.01 0.37
CA VAL A 49 15.51 -8.94 1.11
C VAL A 49 14.78 -7.69 0.69
N ILE A 50 13.58 -7.85 0.13
CA ILE A 50 12.69 -6.74 -0.21
C ILE A 50 11.66 -6.63 0.92
N LEU A 51 11.64 -5.47 1.58
CA LEU A 51 10.70 -5.14 2.66
C LEU A 51 9.77 -4.05 2.15
N ASP A 52 8.57 -4.45 1.78
CA ASP A 52 7.51 -3.53 1.38
C ASP A 52 6.74 -3.03 2.61
N GLU A 53 6.30 -1.75 2.58
CA GLU A 53 5.63 -1.07 3.69
C GLU A 53 6.45 -1.12 4.99
N ILE A 54 7.75 -0.84 4.90
CA ILE A 54 8.68 -0.96 6.03
C ILE A 54 8.28 -0.01 7.19
N ASP A 55 7.71 1.15 6.90
CA ASP A 55 7.20 2.13 7.87
C ASP A 55 6.18 1.51 8.82
N ILE A 56 5.28 0.65 8.33
CA ILE A 56 4.29 -0.07 9.16
C ILE A 56 4.99 -1.06 10.11
N LEU A 57 6.02 -1.73 9.64
CA LEU A 57 6.78 -2.67 10.47
C LEU A 57 7.57 -1.92 11.55
N LEU A 58 8.26 -0.84 11.17
CA LEU A 58 9.05 -0.02 12.10
C LEU A 58 8.21 0.64 13.17
N SER A 59 7.04 1.17 12.82
CA SER A 59 6.13 1.81 13.78
C SER A 59 5.57 0.84 14.82
N LYS A 60 5.40 -0.44 14.46
CA LYS A 60 4.81 -1.46 15.34
C LYS A 60 5.83 -2.24 16.18
N ASP A 61 6.99 -2.54 15.62
CA ASP A 61 7.96 -3.50 16.20
C ASP A 61 9.38 -2.91 16.33
N GLY A 62 9.56 -1.67 15.90
CA GLY A 62 10.86 -0.98 15.90
C GLY A 62 11.80 -1.46 14.81
N ASP A 63 13.04 -0.97 14.84
CA ASP A 63 14.04 -1.16 13.80
C ASP A 63 14.92 -2.42 13.93
N GLY A 64 14.55 -3.34 14.84
CA GLY A 64 15.30 -4.57 15.11
C GLY A 64 15.54 -5.44 13.87
N ILE A 65 14.56 -5.49 12.95
CA ILE A 65 14.70 -6.23 11.69
C ILE A 65 15.84 -5.66 10.83
N LEU A 66 15.89 -4.34 10.67
CA LEU A 66 16.96 -3.68 9.93
C LEU A 66 18.31 -3.89 10.60
N TYR A 67 18.35 -3.79 11.94
CA TYR A 67 19.54 -4.10 12.71
C TYR A 67 20.06 -5.52 12.46
N THR A 68 19.16 -6.51 12.44
CA THR A 68 19.52 -7.90 12.21
C THR A 68 20.03 -8.14 10.80
N LEU A 69 19.31 -7.62 9.79
CA LEU A 69 19.65 -7.83 8.39
C LEU A 69 20.93 -7.10 7.98
N THR A 70 21.14 -5.85 8.41
CA THR A 70 22.35 -5.06 8.09
C THR A 70 23.63 -5.65 8.68
N ARG A 71 23.51 -6.48 9.72
CA ARG A 71 24.65 -7.13 10.39
C ARG A 71 24.80 -8.62 10.02
N THR A 72 24.05 -9.06 9.02
CA THR A 72 24.21 -10.41 8.48
C THR A 72 24.98 -10.33 7.16
N ASP A 73 26.10 -11.05 7.08
CA ASP A 73 26.96 -11.05 5.89
C ASP A 73 26.20 -11.53 4.65
N ASN A 74 26.50 -10.92 3.52
CA ASN A 74 25.90 -11.24 2.21
C ASN A 74 24.38 -11.04 2.13
N VAL A 75 23.82 -10.22 3.00
CA VAL A 75 22.41 -9.77 2.94
C VAL A 75 22.37 -8.33 2.49
N SER A 76 21.62 -8.06 1.44
CA SER A 76 21.27 -6.70 0.98
C SER A 76 19.80 -6.45 1.21
N ILE A 77 19.44 -5.21 1.52
CA ILE A 77 18.05 -4.82 1.83
C ILE A 77 17.60 -3.81 0.79
N LEU A 78 16.39 -4.00 0.28
CA LEU A 78 15.62 -3.01 -0.46
C LEU A 78 14.36 -2.71 0.35
N SER A 79 14.29 -1.54 0.97
CA SER A 79 13.13 -1.09 1.74
C SER A 79 12.27 -0.18 0.89
N ILE A 80 10.96 -0.41 0.90
CA ILE A 80 9.96 0.41 0.21
C ILE A 80 9.04 1.00 1.28
N SER A 81 8.85 2.31 1.22
CA SER A 81 7.99 3.05 2.15
C SER A 81 7.14 4.06 1.40
N ASN A 82 5.89 4.21 1.82
CA ASN A 82 5.01 5.28 1.37
C ASN A 82 5.23 6.58 2.17
N TYR A 83 6.07 6.53 3.21
CA TYR A 83 6.33 7.65 4.10
C TYR A 83 7.77 8.14 3.94
N VAL A 84 7.95 9.36 3.43
CA VAL A 84 9.29 9.93 3.12
C VAL A 84 10.16 10.03 4.38
N GLU A 85 9.55 10.39 5.51
CA GLU A 85 10.26 10.56 6.78
C GLU A 85 10.34 9.27 7.62
N PHE A 86 10.21 8.08 7.01
CA PHE A 86 10.24 6.81 7.74
C PHE A 86 11.53 6.61 8.55
N THR A 87 12.60 7.31 8.19
CA THR A 87 13.89 7.28 8.89
C THR A 87 13.80 7.75 10.35
N GLN A 88 12.77 8.54 10.71
CA GLN A 88 12.53 8.94 12.11
C GLN A 88 12.22 7.76 13.05
N PHE A 89 11.76 6.62 12.49
CA PHE A 89 11.54 5.39 13.24
C PHE A 89 12.79 4.53 13.39
N ILE A 90 13.92 4.98 12.84
CA ILE A 90 15.20 4.25 12.84
C ILE A 90 16.13 4.87 13.87
N THR A 91 16.67 4.03 14.77
CA THR A 91 17.65 4.49 15.74
C THR A 91 19.00 4.88 15.06
N PRO A 92 19.77 5.83 15.62
CA PRO A 92 21.08 6.22 15.09
C PRO A 92 22.04 5.04 14.92
N ARG A 93 21.90 4.01 15.75
CA ARG A 93 22.69 2.77 15.70
C ARG A 93 22.42 1.96 14.42
N VAL A 94 21.19 1.91 13.97
CA VAL A 94 20.81 1.20 12.74
C VAL A 94 21.11 2.08 11.54
N MET A 95 20.79 3.38 11.63
CA MET A 95 21.06 4.36 10.58
C MET A 95 22.55 4.37 10.16
N SER A 96 23.49 4.33 11.13
CA SER A 96 24.92 4.26 10.83
C SER A 96 25.34 2.96 10.12
N SER A 97 24.55 1.91 10.19
CA SER A 97 24.79 0.62 9.54
C SER A 97 24.11 0.50 8.18
N LEU A 98 23.05 1.28 7.95
CA LEU A 98 22.42 1.46 6.66
C LEU A 98 23.31 2.34 5.82
N ARG A 99 24.02 1.77 4.85
CA ARG A 99 24.68 2.52 3.78
C ARG A 99 23.68 2.72 2.66
N ASP A 100 22.64 3.46 2.96
CA ASP A 100 21.47 3.60 2.09
C ASP A 100 21.74 4.50 0.89
N LYS A 101 21.12 4.14 -0.20
CA LYS A 101 20.88 5.00 -1.35
C LYS A 101 19.37 5.19 -1.46
N GLU A 102 18.94 6.39 -1.16
CA GLU A 102 17.54 6.75 -1.28
C GLU A 102 17.18 7.04 -2.73
N ILE A 103 16.01 6.52 -3.14
CA ILE A 103 15.39 6.80 -4.43
C ILE A 103 13.96 7.24 -4.14
N VAL A 104 13.66 8.51 -4.44
CA VAL A 104 12.32 9.07 -4.27
C VAL A 104 11.57 8.96 -5.59
N PHE A 105 10.36 8.39 -5.53
CA PHE A 105 9.42 8.34 -6.64
C PHE A 105 8.37 9.43 -6.41
N PRO A 106 8.41 10.54 -7.15
CA PRO A 106 7.40 11.58 -7.03
C PRO A 106 6.04 11.07 -7.55
N PRO A 107 4.92 11.72 -7.13
CA PRO A 107 3.61 11.47 -7.73
C PRO A 107 3.65 11.63 -9.25
N TYR A 108 2.82 10.87 -9.96
CA TYR A 108 2.72 10.99 -11.40
C TYR A 108 2.03 12.29 -11.82
N GLY A 109 2.58 12.95 -12.85
CA GLY A 109 1.90 14.04 -13.53
C GLY A 109 0.77 13.55 -14.46
N ALA A 110 -0.10 14.48 -14.89
CA ALA A 110 -1.24 14.14 -15.75
C ALA A 110 -0.82 13.45 -17.06
N ASP A 111 0.26 13.89 -17.69
CA ASP A 111 0.77 13.28 -18.94
C ASP A 111 1.23 11.84 -18.73
N GLN A 112 1.95 11.57 -17.63
CA GLN A 112 2.41 10.21 -17.29
C GLN A 112 1.23 9.29 -16.97
N LEU A 113 0.21 9.81 -16.28
CA LEU A 113 -1.02 9.07 -16.02
C LEU A 113 -1.81 8.79 -17.30
N ALA A 114 -1.82 9.73 -18.25
CA ALA A 114 -2.47 9.54 -19.55
C ALA A 114 -1.77 8.43 -20.36
N ASP A 115 -0.43 8.37 -20.34
CA ASP A 115 0.33 7.30 -20.98
C ASP A 115 0.02 5.92 -20.36
N ILE A 116 0.02 5.85 -19.01
CA ILE A 116 -0.32 4.63 -18.27
C ILE A 116 -1.74 4.17 -18.59
N LEU A 117 -2.71 5.10 -18.56
CA LEU A 117 -4.11 4.79 -18.85
C LEU A 117 -4.30 4.33 -20.30
N SER A 118 -3.62 4.97 -21.26
CA SER A 118 -3.70 4.61 -22.68
C SER A 118 -3.19 3.20 -22.93
N GLU A 119 -2.03 2.83 -22.33
CA GLU A 119 -1.50 1.48 -22.44
C GLU A 119 -2.46 0.45 -21.82
N ARG A 120 -3.01 0.72 -20.65
CA ARG A 120 -3.94 -0.19 -19.98
C ARG A 120 -5.28 -0.29 -20.69
N ALA A 121 -5.77 0.82 -21.21
CA ALA A 121 -7.02 0.88 -21.97
C ALA A 121 -6.94 0.01 -23.21
N SER A 122 -5.86 0.07 -23.98
CA SER A 122 -5.65 -0.74 -25.18
C SER A 122 -5.65 -2.25 -24.93
N LEU A 123 -5.32 -2.68 -23.69
CA LEU A 123 -5.32 -4.08 -23.29
C LEU A 123 -6.65 -4.56 -22.72
N SER A 124 -7.48 -3.64 -22.21
CA SER A 124 -8.63 -3.99 -21.37
C SER A 124 -9.99 -3.64 -22.00
N PHE A 125 -10.02 -2.70 -22.93
CA PHE A 125 -11.24 -2.25 -23.59
C PHE A 125 -11.24 -2.63 -25.06
N LYS A 126 -12.42 -2.75 -25.66
CA LYS A 126 -12.60 -2.94 -27.09
C LYS A 126 -12.18 -1.66 -27.85
N GLU A 127 -11.73 -1.82 -29.08
CA GLU A 127 -11.41 -0.69 -29.95
C GLU A 127 -12.62 0.24 -30.08
N ASP A 128 -12.35 1.54 -30.15
CA ASP A 128 -13.35 2.61 -30.32
C ASP A 128 -14.41 2.76 -29.21
N THR A 129 -14.27 2.10 -28.05
CA THR A 129 -15.24 2.25 -26.95
C THR A 129 -14.96 3.44 -26.04
N ILE A 130 -13.77 4.01 -26.06
CA ILE A 130 -13.38 5.13 -25.19
C ILE A 130 -13.34 6.42 -26.01
N GLU A 131 -14.11 7.42 -25.61
CA GLU A 131 -14.04 8.75 -26.25
C GLU A 131 -12.74 9.47 -25.91
N SER A 132 -12.31 10.36 -26.80
CA SER A 132 -10.99 11.01 -26.75
C SER A 132 -10.74 11.87 -25.53
N ASP A 133 -11.77 12.35 -24.84
CA ASP A 133 -11.70 13.17 -23.62
C ASP A 133 -11.61 12.36 -22.33
N VAL A 134 -11.93 11.08 -22.34
CA VAL A 134 -12.02 10.21 -21.14
C VAL A 134 -10.67 10.03 -20.48
N ILE A 135 -9.63 9.61 -21.22
CA ILE A 135 -8.29 9.40 -20.68
C ILE A 135 -7.69 10.71 -20.14
N PRO A 136 -7.71 11.83 -20.89
CA PRO A 136 -7.29 13.13 -20.36
C PRO A 136 -8.04 13.56 -19.10
N LEU A 137 -9.34 13.28 -19.00
CA LEU A 137 -10.14 13.63 -17.83
C LEU A 137 -9.76 12.78 -16.62
N CYS A 138 -9.64 11.45 -16.77
CA CYS A 138 -9.19 10.55 -15.70
C CYS A 138 -7.81 10.94 -15.19
N SER A 139 -6.85 11.21 -16.09
CA SER A 139 -5.48 11.58 -15.72
C SER A 139 -5.42 12.93 -15.03
N ALA A 140 -6.18 13.93 -15.48
CA ALA A 140 -6.25 15.24 -14.83
C ALA A 140 -6.87 15.16 -13.42
N MET A 141 -7.93 14.37 -13.25
CA MET A 141 -8.56 14.15 -11.96
C MET A 141 -7.60 13.44 -10.99
N ALA A 142 -6.93 12.38 -11.44
CA ALA A 142 -6.01 11.62 -10.59
C ALA A 142 -4.73 12.42 -10.26
N ALA A 143 -4.22 13.22 -11.17
CA ALA A 143 -3.09 14.11 -10.90
C ALA A 143 -3.41 15.17 -9.82
N LYS A 144 -4.66 15.61 -9.76
CA LYS A 144 -5.14 16.55 -8.72
C LYS A 144 -5.30 15.87 -7.36
N GLU A 145 -5.57 14.57 -7.33
CA GLU A 145 -5.78 13.73 -6.16
C GLU A 145 -4.51 12.92 -5.84
N GLU A 146 -3.37 13.56 -5.61
CA GLU A 146 -2.09 12.92 -5.23
C GLU A 146 -1.30 12.22 -6.35
N GLY A 147 -1.74 12.22 -7.61
CA GLY A 147 -1.02 11.59 -8.71
C GLY A 147 -0.92 10.06 -8.61
N ASP A 148 -1.93 9.41 -8.05
CA ASP A 148 -2.00 7.96 -7.88
C ASP A 148 -2.50 7.27 -9.16
N ALA A 149 -1.65 6.41 -9.74
CA ALA A 149 -2.00 5.63 -10.92
C ALA A 149 -3.09 4.58 -10.65
N ARG A 150 -3.19 4.05 -9.42
CA ARG A 150 -4.26 3.11 -9.06
C ARG A 150 -5.62 3.80 -9.07
N TYR A 151 -5.68 5.01 -8.52
CA TYR A 151 -6.89 5.81 -8.56
C TYR A 151 -7.29 6.17 -9.99
N ALA A 152 -6.33 6.53 -10.86
CA ALA A 152 -6.58 6.79 -12.27
C ALA A 152 -7.19 5.58 -12.99
N LEU A 153 -6.64 4.39 -12.73
CA LEU A 153 -7.16 3.12 -13.27
C LEU A 153 -8.55 2.78 -12.71
N ASP A 154 -8.80 3.03 -11.43
CA ASP A 154 -10.11 2.81 -10.82
C ASP A 154 -11.17 3.74 -11.40
N LEU A 155 -10.84 5.01 -11.70
CA LEU A 155 -11.74 5.94 -12.41
C LEU A 155 -12.14 5.39 -13.77
N LEU A 156 -11.17 4.97 -14.58
CA LEU A 156 -11.43 4.45 -15.91
C LEU A 156 -12.24 3.15 -15.87
N ARG A 157 -11.89 2.22 -14.97
CA ARG A 157 -12.60 0.96 -14.76
C ARG A 157 -14.06 1.22 -14.36
N THR A 158 -14.28 2.07 -13.35
CA THR A 158 -15.63 2.37 -12.85
C THR A 158 -16.46 3.11 -13.90
N ALA A 159 -15.84 3.98 -14.72
CA ALA A 159 -16.53 4.61 -15.84
C ALA A 159 -16.98 3.58 -16.90
N GLY A 160 -16.16 2.56 -17.14
CA GLY A 160 -16.54 1.42 -18.00
C GLY A 160 -17.69 0.60 -17.42
N GLU A 161 -17.66 0.31 -16.11
CA GLU A 161 -18.75 -0.39 -15.41
C GLU A 161 -20.08 0.39 -15.52
N ILE A 162 -20.03 1.72 -15.39
CA ILE A 162 -21.24 2.58 -15.56
C ILE A 162 -21.76 2.51 -16.99
N ALA A 163 -20.85 2.54 -17.98
CA ALA A 163 -21.24 2.42 -19.38
C ALA A 163 -21.94 1.08 -19.68
N ASP A 164 -21.40 -0.02 -19.13
CA ASP A 164 -22.01 -1.36 -19.25
C ASP A 164 -23.38 -1.44 -18.55
N GLU A 165 -23.53 -0.84 -17.36
CA GLU A 165 -24.81 -0.77 -16.64
C GLU A 165 -25.89 0.00 -17.43
N GLU A 166 -25.48 0.98 -18.23
CA GLU A 166 -26.37 1.78 -19.09
C GLU A 166 -26.50 1.25 -20.53
N GLU A 167 -25.94 0.07 -20.80
CA GLU A 167 -25.92 -0.55 -22.12
C GLU A 167 -25.37 0.38 -23.22
N SER A 168 -24.38 1.22 -22.85
CA SER A 168 -23.73 2.18 -23.74
C SER A 168 -22.57 1.56 -24.47
N ASP A 169 -22.51 1.73 -25.78
CA ASP A 169 -21.39 1.29 -26.61
C ASP A 169 -20.12 2.11 -26.40
N LYS A 170 -20.22 3.27 -25.75
CA LYS A 170 -19.11 4.19 -25.55
C LYS A 170 -19.01 4.70 -24.12
N ILE A 171 -17.79 4.85 -23.67
CA ILE A 171 -17.43 5.52 -22.41
C ILE A 171 -17.22 6.99 -22.72
N ILE A 172 -17.92 7.86 -22.01
CA ILE A 172 -17.91 9.32 -22.18
C ILE A 172 -17.43 10.01 -20.89
N GLY A 173 -17.01 11.26 -21.00
CA GLY A 173 -16.51 12.04 -19.86
C GLY A 173 -17.51 12.19 -18.70
N ASP A 174 -18.82 12.11 -18.96
CA ASP A 174 -19.83 12.11 -17.89
C ASP A 174 -19.73 10.86 -16.99
N TYR A 175 -19.47 9.70 -17.56
CA TYR A 175 -19.27 8.47 -16.78
C TYR A 175 -18.03 8.57 -15.88
N VAL A 176 -16.98 9.28 -16.29
CA VAL A 176 -15.81 9.53 -15.44
C VAL A 176 -16.17 10.38 -14.22
N ARG A 177 -17.00 11.42 -14.38
CA ARG A 177 -17.45 12.24 -13.25
C ARG A 177 -18.28 11.42 -12.26
N ARG A 178 -19.22 10.63 -12.77
CA ARG A 178 -20.04 9.72 -11.96
C ARG A 178 -19.22 8.60 -11.32
N ALA A 179 -18.17 8.13 -11.99
CA ALA A 179 -17.23 7.18 -11.43
C ALA A 179 -16.49 7.76 -10.21
N LYS A 180 -16.06 9.02 -10.28
CA LYS A 180 -15.48 9.73 -9.15
C LYS A 180 -16.43 9.71 -7.94
N ASP A 181 -17.66 10.16 -8.14
CA ASP A 181 -18.68 10.23 -7.07
C ASP A 181 -18.95 8.84 -6.47
N ARG A 182 -19.02 7.79 -7.32
CA ARG A 182 -19.20 6.40 -6.90
C ARG A 182 -18.03 5.90 -6.05
N ILE A 183 -16.79 6.17 -6.46
CA ILE A 183 -15.58 5.76 -5.72
C ILE A 183 -15.51 6.48 -4.37
N GLU A 184 -15.78 7.77 -4.32
CA GLU A 184 -15.80 8.54 -3.08
C GLU A 184 -16.89 8.03 -2.13
N HIS A 185 -18.08 7.77 -2.63
CA HIS A 185 -19.18 7.21 -1.84
C HIS A 185 -18.83 5.83 -1.27
N ASN A 186 -18.24 4.95 -2.09
CA ASN A 186 -17.82 3.61 -1.65
C ASN A 186 -16.73 3.70 -0.56
N LYS A 187 -15.73 4.58 -0.72
CA LYS A 187 -14.70 4.80 0.32
C LYS A 187 -15.32 5.21 1.66
N ILE A 188 -16.28 6.15 1.64
CA ILE A 188 -16.96 6.59 2.85
C ILE A 188 -17.75 5.44 3.48
N THR A 189 -18.48 4.70 2.67
CA THR A 189 -19.27 3.53 3.12
C THR A 189 -18.38 2.46 3.75
N ASP A 190 -17.27 2.13 3.12
CA ASP A 190 -16.31 1.15 3.64
C ASP A 190 -15.72 1.60 4.98
N VAL A 191 -15.36 2.89 5.10
CA VAL A 191 -14.88 3.44 6.38
C VAL A 191 -15.94 3.30 7.46
N ILE A 192 -17.20 3.66 7.18
CA ILE A 192 -18.31 3.54 8.14
C ILE A 192 -18.51 2.09 8.58
N LEU A 193 -18.50 1.14 7.64
CA LEU A 193 -18.69 -0.29 7.93
C LEU A 193 -17.55 -0.90 8.76
N THR A 194 -16.34 -0.35 8.66
CA THR A 194 -15.18 -0.82 9.45
C THR A 194 -15.11 -0.21 10.86
N LEU A 195 -15.91 0.82 11.15
CA LEU A 195 -15.98 1.41 12.49
C LEU A 195 -16.56 0.42 13.51
N PRO A 196 -16.08 0.44 14.77
CA PRO A 196 -16.71 -0.27 15.86
C PRO A 196 -18.21 0.12 16.01
N THR A 197 -19.06 -0.83 16.38
CA THR A 197 -20.52 -0.61 16.48
C THR A 197 -20.92 0.61 17.29
N GLN A 198 -20.17 0.92 18.36
CA GLN A 198 -20.45 2.13 19.16
C GLN A 198 -20.20 3.42 18.35
N GLN A 199 -19.13 3.48 17.56
CA GLN A 199 -18.82 4.64 16.73
C GLN A 199 -19.84 4.80 15.61
N GLN A 200 -20.33 3.69 15.01
CA GLN A 200 -21.41 3.73 14.03
C GLN A 200 -22.69 4.31 14.62
N ARG A 201 -23.05 3.92 15.87
CA ARG A 201 -24.22 4.48 16.57
C ARG A 201 -24.09 5.97 16.85
N VAL A 202 -22.91 6.41 17.27
CA VAL A 202 -22.64 7.86 17.48
C VAL A 202 -22.78 8.62 16.18
N LEU A 203 -22.24 8.08 15.07
CA LEU A 203 -22.36 8.68 13.74
C LEU A 203 -23.83 8.78 13.29
N ASP A 204 -24.63 7.71 13.48
CA ASP A 204 -26.07 7.71 13.18
C ASP A 204 -26.83 8.76 14.02
N ALA A 205 -26.50 8.88 15.31
CA ALA A 205 -27.10 9.89 16.18
C ALA A 205 -26.76 11.32 15.71
N ILE A 206 -25.49 11.58 15.34
CA ILE A 206 -25.06 12.87 14.79
C ILE A 206 -25.85 13.18 13.51
N LEU A 207 -25.97 12.24 12.59
CA LEU A 207 -26.71 12.43 11.33
C LEU A 207 -28.18 12.77 11.58
N ARG A 208 -28.85 12.08 12.52
CA ARG A 208 -30.26 12.34 12.86
C ARG A 208 -30.44 13.73 13.48
N LEU A 209 -29.56 14.13 14.41
CA LEU A 209 -29.62 15.47 15.03
C LEU A 209 -29.37 16.57 13.96
N THR A 210 -28.42 16.36 13.05
CA THR A 210 -28.15 17.30 11.97
C THR A 210 -29.35 17.44 11.01
N GLN A 211 -30.00 16.32 10.65
CA GLN A 211 -31.19 16.35 9.80
C GLN A 211 -32.37 17.08 10.44
N ASN A 212 -32.47 16.99 11.77
CA ASN A 212 -33.51 17.67 12.54
C ASN A 212 -33.17 19.12 12.91
N ASN A 213 -32.01 19.66 12.46
CA ASN A 213 -31.47 20.96 12.88
C ASN A 213 -31.33 21.10 14.40
N GLU A 214 -31.07 20.01 15.12
CA GLU A 214 -30.85 20.02 16.55
C GLU A 214 -29.37 20.24 16.88
N GLU A 215 -29.13 20.91 18.02
CA GLU A 215 -27.77 21.13 18.52
C GLU A 215 -27.14 19.81 18.99
N ILE A 216 -25.92 19.52 18.51
CA ILE A 216 -25.18 18.31 18.85
C ILE A 216 -24.45 18.55 20.16
N THR A 217 -24.89 17.87 21.22
CA THR A 217 -24.25 17.89 22.53
C THR A 217 -23.92 16.48 23.01
N SER A 218 -22.88 16.35 23.83
CA SER A 218 -22.44 15.03 24.35
C SER A 218 -23.53 14.29 25.19
N GLY A 219 -24.55 15.02 25.67
CA GLY A 219 -25.68 14.43 26.39
C GLY A 219 -26.79 13.88 25.49
N LYS A 220 -26.76 14.17 24.15
CA LYS A 220 -27.70 13.67 23.15
C LYS A 220 -27.13 12.56 22.27
N LEU A 221 -25.82 12.28 22.39
CA LEU A 221 -25.09 11.21 21.72
C LEU A 221 -24.99 9.97 22.61
#